data_a56685c2b27bf5895e32bd60be423fd7
#
_entry.id   a56685c2b27bf5895e32bd60be423fd7
#
_cell.length_a   1.000
_cell.length_b   1.000
_cell.length_c   1.000
_cell.angle_alpha   90.00
_cell.angle_beta   90.00
_cell.angle_gamma   90.00
#
_symmetry.space_group_name_H-M   'P 1'
#
loop_
_entity.id
_entity.type
_entity.pdbx_description
1 polymer ?
#
loop_
_entity_poly.entity_id
_entity_poly.type
_entity_poly.pdbx_seq_one_letter_code
_entity_poly.pdbx_strand_id
1 'polypeptide(L)'
;MNRGQWLISAGCIILFCTAIYHAAGYTSMARDMGASGAKPALIAEMKGLWVVFSLHLIILGVLAFSISRCASARQLILLCSLMPLLDTLLLLKILAADF
;
A
#
# COMPACT_ATOMS: atom_id res chain seq x y z
N MET A 1 -9.68 -26.59 1.74
CA MET A 1 -9.23 -25.66 0.70
C MET A 1 -8.59 -26.43 -0.45
N ASN A 2 -8.87 -26.02 -1.69
CA ASN A 2 -8.20 -26.60 -2.84
C ASN A 2 -6.80 -25.96 -3.03
N ARG A 3 -6.03 -26.48 -3.99
CA ARG A 3 -4.67 -26.00 -4.24
C ARG A 3 -4.63 -24.51 -4.62
N GLY A 4 -5.59 -24.05 -5.42
CA GLY A 4 -5.67 -22.63 -5.82
C GLY A 4 -5.92 -21.73 -4.63
N GLN A 5 -6.81 -22.10 -3.73
CA GLN A 5 -7.09 -21.32 -2.52
C GLN A 5 -5.88 -21.29 -1.58
N TRP A 6 -5.14 -22.37 -1.48
CA TRP A 6 -3.88 -22.39 -0.72
C TRP A 6 -2.86 -21.42 -1.27
N LEU A 7 -2.68 -21.40 -2.60
CA LEU A 7 -1.75 -20.49 -3.25
C LEU A 7 -2.16 -19.02 -3.03
N ILE A 8 -3.44 -18.72 -3.17
CA ILE A 8 -3.95 -17.36 -2.94
C ILE A 8 -3.75 -16.96 -1.47
N SER A 9 -4.05 -17.86 -0.54
CA SER A 9 -3.86 -17.58 0.89
C SER A 9 -2.39 -17.34 1.23
N ALA A 10 -1.49 -18.13 0.67
CA ALA A 10 -0.05 -17.91 0.85
C ALA A 10 0.38 -16.55 0.29
N GLY A 11 -0.13 -16.18 -0.88
CA GLY A 11 0.11 -14.87 -1.47
C GLY A 11 -0.39 -13.72 -0.60
N CYS A 12 -1.57 -13.86 0.00
CA CYS A 12 -2.11 -12.88 0.95
C CYS A 12 -1.19 -12.68 2.14
N ILE A 13 -0.73 -13.77 2.73
CA ILE A 13 0.17 -13.72 3.89
C ILE A 13 1.46 -13.00 3.51
N ILE A 14 2.03 -13.33 2.36
CA ILE A 14 3.25 -12.68 1.85
C ILE A 14 3.01 -11.19 1.66
N LEU A 15 1.88 -10.80 1.07
CA LEU A 15 1.55 -9.38 0.85
C LEU A 15 1.41 -8.62 2.16
N PHE A 16 0.71 -9.18 3.15
CA PHE A 16 0.56 -8.53 4.44
C PHE A 16 1.88 -8.44 5.20
N CYS A 17 2.69 -9.50 5.18
CA CYS A 17 4.01 -9.47 5.80
C CYS A 17 4.91 -8.43 5.14
N THR A 18 4.88 -8.34 3.81
CA THR A 18 5.63 -7.35 3.05
C THR A 18 5.16 -5.93 3.39
N ALA A 19 3.83 -5.72 3.54
CA ALA A 19 3.27 -4.44 3.91
C ALA A 19 3.76 -4.00 5.29
N ILE A 20 3.75 -4.91 6.27
CA ILE A 20 4.23 -4.64 7.62
C ILE A 20 5.72 -4.31 7.60
N TYR A 21 6.52 -5.12 6.89
CA TYR A 21 7.96 -4.89 6.76
C TYR A 21 8.25 -3.54 6.10
N HIS A 22 7.53 -3.22 5.03
CA HIS A 22 7.70 -1.96 4.31
C HIS A 22 7.28 -0.77 5.18
N ALA A 23 6.15 -0.87 5.87
CA ALA A 23 5.69 0.17 6.78
C ALA A 23 6.67 0.40 7.93
N ALA A 24 7.23 -0.68 8.48
CA ALA A 24 8.22 -0.59 9.57
C ALA A 24 9.50 0.11 9.13
N GLY A 25 9.85 0.05 7.84
CA GLY A 25 11.01 0.74 7.28
C GLY A 25 10.84 2.24 7.10
N TYR A 26 9.63 2.76 7.30
CA TYR A 26 9.34 4.18 7.07
C TYR A 26 10.23 5.11 7.92
N THR A 27 10.38 4.80 9.20
CA THR A 27 11.17 5.63 10.13
C THR A 27 12.63 5.72 9.69
N SER A 28 13.23 4.58 9.33
CA SER A 28 14.62 4.55 8.82
C SER A 28 14.74 5.33 7.52
N MET A 29 13.82 5.12 6.58
CA MET A 29 13.80 5.83 5.31
C MET A 29 13.67 7.33 5.51
N ALA A 30 12.75 7.78 6.36
CA ALA A 30 12.52 9.20 6.63
C ALA A 30 13.76 9.84 7.26
N ARG A 31 14.43 9.15 8.18
CA ARG A 31 15.66 9.61 8.80
C ARG A 31 16.79 9.75 7.78
N ASP A 32 16.98 8.73 6.95
CA ASP A 32 18.06 8.71 5.97
C ASP A 32 17.82 9.78 4.89
N MET A 33 16.59 9.97 4.46
CA MET A 33 16.24 11.04 3.52
C MET A 33 16.47 12.42 4.13
N GLY A 34 16.13 12.60 5.40
CA GLY A 34 16.38 13.87 6.10
C GLY A 34 17.87 14.20 6.20
N ALA A 35 18.73 13.18 6.34
CA ALA A 35 20.18 13.34 6.43
C ALA A 35 20.87 13.46 5.05
N SER A 36 20.16 13.17 3.95
CA SER A 36 20.75 13.10 2.61
C SER A 36 21.05 14.46 1.98
N GLY A 37 20.49 15.54 2.53
CA GLY A 37 20.58 16.86 1.92
C GLY A 37 19.66 17.06 0.73
N ALA A 38 18.74 16.15 0.49
CA ALA A 38 17.75 16.26 -0.59
C ALA A 38 16.81 17.44 -0.35
N LYS A 39 16.24 17.97 -1.44
CA LYS A 39 15.25 19.05 -1.35
C LYS A 39 14.04 18.61 -0.54
N PRO A 40 13.45 19.49 0.29
CA PRO A 40 12.26 19.15 1.09
C PRO A 40 11.11 18.56 0.29
N ALA A 41 10.87 19.07 -0.92
CA ALA A 41 9.81 18.54 -1.80
C ALA A 41 10.07 17.09 -2.18
N LEU A 42 11.32 16.72 -2.48
CA LEU A 42 11.69 15.36 -2.82
C LEU A 42 11.53 14.43 -1.62
N ILE A 43 11.90 14.88 -0.43
CA ILE A 43 11.71 14.12 0.80
C ILE A 43 10.22 13.83 1.04
N ALA A 44 9.38 14.85 0.88
CA ALA A 44 7.93 14.73 1.02
C ALA A 44 7.34 13.72 0.02
N GLU A 45 7.76 13.79 -1.24
CA GLU A 45 7.34 12.85 -2.28
C GLU A 45 7.75 11.42 -1.94
N MET A 46 8.96 11.20 -1.48
CA MET A 46 9.45 9.88 -1.11
C MET A 46 8.65 9.32 0.06
N LYS A 47 8.40 10.12 1.09
CA LYS A 47 7.57 9.70 2.23
C LYS A 47 6.16 9.33 1.79
N GLY A 48 5.56 10.15 0.91
CA GLY A 48 4.24 9.89 0.37
C GLY A 48 4.17 8.59 -0.41
N LEU A 49 5.13 8.39 -1.31
CA LEU A 49 5.21 7.16 -2.11
C LEU A 49 5.42 5.92 -1.24
N TRP A 50 6.20 6.03 -0.18
CA TRP A 50 6.43 4.93 0.76
C TRP A 50 5.13 4.50 1.44
N VAL A 51 4.35 5.46 1.92
CA VAL A 51 3.06 5.20 2.57
C VAL A 51 2.05 4.65 1.56
N VAL A 52 1.98 5.22 0.36
CA VAL A 52 1.09 4.76 -0.71
C VAL A 52 1.42 3.32 -1.09
N PHE A 53 2.70 2.99 -1.23
CA PHE A 53 3.11 1.62 -1.56
C PHE A 53 2.69 0.63 -0.47
N SER A 54 2.87 0.97 0.80
CA SER A 54 2.42 0.14 1.92
C SER A 54 0.91 -0.08 1.86
N LEU A 55 0.15 0.97 1.58
CA LEU A 55 -1.31 0.90 1.46
C LEU A 55 -1.72 -0.02 0.31
N HIS A 56 -1.03 0.09 -0.85
CA HIS A 56 -1.29 -0.77 -2.00
C HIS A 56 -1.09 -2.25 -1.68
N LEU A 57 -0.04 -2.57 -0.95
CA LEU A 57 0.21 -3.96 -0.55
C LEU A 57 -0.93 -4.50 0.31
N ILE A 58 -1.45 -3.69 1.23
CA ILE A 58 -2.59 -4.08 2.07
C ILE A 58 -3.84 -4.28 1.22
N ILE A 59 -4.13 -3.36 0.31
CA ILE A 59 -5.31 -3.45 -0.57
C ILE A 59 -5.21 -4.68 -1.47
N LEU A 60 -4.03 -4.95 -2.03
CA LEU A 60 -3.81 -6.15 -2.85
C LEU A 60 -4.02 -7.42 -2.03
N GLY A 61 -3.56 -7.43 -0.79
CA GLY A 61 -3.80 -8.56 0.12
C GLY A 61 -5.28 -8.77 0.40
N VAL A 62 -6.03 -7.71 0.67
CA VAL A 62 -7.48 -7.76 0.88
C VAL A 62 -8.19 -8.24 -0.38
N LEU A 63 -7.77 -7.74 -1.54
CA LEU A 63 -8.35 -8.14 -2.83
C LEU A 63 -8.12 -9.64 -3.09
N ALA A 64 -6.90 -10.11 -2.89
CA ALA A 64 -6.57 -11.53 -3.06
C ALA A 64 -7.36 -12.41 -2.08
N PHE A 65 -7.48 -11.99 -0.84
CA PHE A 65 -8.30 -12.70 0.16
C PHE A 65 -9.76 -12.76 -0.28
N SER A 66 -10.30 -11.65 -0.77
CA SER A 66 -11.69 -11.58 -1.27
C SER A 66 -11.91 -12.53 -2.44
N ILE A 67 -10.95 -12.62 -3.36
CA ILE A 67 -11.02 -13.57 -4.48
C ILE A 67 -11.06 -15.01 -3.96
N SER A 68 -10.24 -15.33 -2.96
CA SER A 68 -10.19 -16.68 -2.40
C SER A 68 -11.51 -17.10 -1.71
N ARG A 69 -12.31 -16.12 -1.32
CA ARG A 69 -13.59 -16.33 -0.64
C ARG A 69 -14.81 -16.17 -1.55
N CYS A 70 -14.61 -16.30 -2.85
CA CYS A 70 -15.68 -16.17 -3.84
C CYS A 70 -16.40 -14.83 -3.80
N ALA A 71 -15.61 -13.75 -3.76
CA ALA A 71 -16.15 -12.41 -3.84
C ALA A 71 -16.91 -12.19 -5.16
N SER A 72 -18.00 -11.42 -5.12
CA SER A 72 -18.73 -11.05 -6.31
C SER A 72 -17.92 -10.09 -7.17
N ALA A 73 -18.22 -10.03 -8.48
CA ALA A 73 -17.58 -9.08 -9.39
C ALA A 73 -17.77 -7.64 -8.91
N ARG A 74 -18.93 -7.32 -8.33
CA ARG A 74 -19.22 -6.01 -7.77
C ARG A 74 -18.25 -5.64 -6.65
N GLN A 75 -18.00 -6.58 -5.72
CA GLN A 75 -17.06 -6.36 -4.63
C GLN A 75 -15.64 -6.13 -5.15
N LEU A 76 -15.21 -6.90 -6.16
CA LEU A 76 -13.90 -6.74 -6.78
C LEU A 76 -13.75 -5.38 -7.45
N ILE A 77 -14.78 -4.94 -8.18
CA ILE A 77 -14.80 -3.63 -8.82
C ILE A 77 -14.71 -2.51 -7.78
N LEU A 78 -15.47 -2.62 -6.69
CA LEU A 78 -15.43 -1.63 -5.62
C LEU A 78 -14.04 -1.53 -4.97
N LEU A 79 -13.42 -2.68 -4.67
CA LEU A 79 -12.09 -2.72 -4.08
C LEU A 79 -11.04 -2.12 -5.02
N CYS A 80 -11.10 -2.46 -6.30
CA CYS A 80 -10.20 -1.90 -7.31
C CYS A 80 -10.37 -0.38 -7.45
N SER A 81 -11.60 0.11 -7.36
CA SER A 81 -11.90 1.54 -7.47
C SER A 81 -11.43 2.34 -6.27
N LEU A 82 -11.36 1.71 -5.08
CA LEU A 82 -10.86 2.38 -3.88
C LEU A 82 -9.39 2.71 -3.95
N MET A 83 -8.59 1.90 -4.66
CA MET A 83 -7.14 2.14 -4.76
C MET A 83 -6.78 3.53 -5.26
N PRO A 84 -7.18 3.93 -6.49
CA PRO A 84 -6.82 5.25 -6.99
C PRO A 84 -7.47 6.38 -6.19
N LEU A 85 -8.65 6.16 -5.64
CA LEU A 85 -9.32 7.16 -4.80
C LEU A 85 -8.52 7.43 -3.52
N LEU A 86 -8.12 6.38 -2.81
CA LEU A 86 -7.34 6.51 -1.59
C LEU A 86 -5.97 7.12 -1.88
N ASP A 87 -5.34 6.73 -2.99
CA ASP A 87 -4.06 7.29 -3.41
C ASP A 87 -4.17 8.79 -3.65
N THR A 88 -5.19 9.21 -4.37
CA THR A 88 -5.42 10.62 -4.70
C THR A 88 -5.64 11.42 -3.43
N LEU A 89 -6.49 10.94 -2.52
CA LEU A 89 -6.77 11.62 -1.26
C LEU A 89 -5.52 11.73 -0.38
N LEU A 90 -4.75 10.65 -0.30
CA LEU A 90 -3.53 10.63 0.51
C LEU A 90 -2.47 11.55 -0.07
N LEU A 91 -2.25 11.53 -1.38
CA LEU A 91 -1.29 12.41 -2.03
C LEU A 91 -1.68 13.87 -1.90
N LEU A 92 -2.95 14.20 -2.06
CA LEU A 92 -3.44 15.57 -1.87
C LEU A 92 -3.19 16.04 -0.44
N LYS A 93 -3.43 15.18 0.55
CA LYS A 93 -3.18 15.52 1.95
C LYS A 93 -1.70 15.77 2.22
N ILE A 94 -0.83 14.92 1.69
CA ILE A 94 0.62 15.04 1.87
C ILE A 94 1.14 16.31 1.18
N LEU A 95 0.76 16.54 -0.06
CA LEU A 95 1.18 17.72 -0.82
C LEU A 95 0.66 19.01 -0.18
N ALA A 96 -0.57 19.01 0.30
CA ALA A 96 -1.15 20.19 0.97
C ALA A 96 -0.45 20.51 2.29
N ALA A 97 0.06 19.50 2.99
CA ALA A 97 0.78 19.71 4.26
C ALA A 97 2.16 20.30 4.04
N ASP A 98 2.78 20.07 2.85
CA ASP A 98 4.15 20.51 2.54
C ASP A 98 4.19 21.76 1.66
N PHE A 99 3.06 22.19 1.16
CA PHE A 99 2.89 23.42 0.40
C PHE A 99 1.93 24.38 1.10
#